data_01415541186f4afc5ba9a27baa9d29cc
#
_entry.id   01415541186f4afc5ba9a27baa9d29cc
#
_cell.length_a   1.000
_cell.length_b   1.000
_cell.length_c   1.000
_cell.angle_alpha   90.00
_cell.angle_beta   90.00
_cell.angle_gamma   90.00
#
_symmetry.space_group_name_H-M   'P 1'
#
loop_
_entity.id
_entity.type
_entity.pdbx_description
1 polymer ?
#
loop_
_entity_poly.entity_id
_entity_poly.type
_entity_poly.pdbx_seq_one_letter_code
_entity_poly.pdbx_strand_id
1 'polypeptide(L)'
;MSVSLSQTLFTSMGLLLATSLSWGQPSLAMRVQGRADANVNFIHWLTDENQDENEGVGGKRGDNWCVVNFPGGTTRQVWSDRPLFLIQGSSRSLALYRKGEDEPFWRYPVTQVEAVTYSGAPLSPGMTYILRMEHSEFPETQYEQRQFVLLGEDDRVARSRELAELENQMRENGKSEEAIVIARATYLWQQGLLADAWAQIMPLATTSSEVSDAVETAYDRLCG
;
A
#
# COMPACT_ATOMS: atom_id res chain seq x y z
N MET A 1 27.62 -74.91 -28.99
CA MET A 1 26.39 -75.59 -28.57
C MET A 1 25.24 -74.62 -28.75
N SER A 2 24.47 -74.89 -29.75
CA SER A 2 23.28 -74.14 -30.12
C SER A 2 22.07 -74.55 -29.25
N VAL A 3 21.25 -73.60 -28.82
CA VAL A 3 19.86 -73.89 -28.58
C VAL A 3 19.05 -72.65 -28.99
N SER A 4 18.24 -72.86 -29.97
CA SER A 4 17.18 -72.03 -30.53
C SER A 4 15.91 -72.27 -29.74
N LEU A 5 14.94 -71.38 -29.94
CA LEU A 5 13.46 -71.42 -29.76
C LEU A 5 12.97 -70.28 -28.85
N SER A 6 11.89 -69.60 -29.06
CA SER A 6 10.82 -69.59 -30.12
C SER A 6 9.99 -68.36 -29.85
N GLN A 7 9.41 -67.82 -30.86
CA GLN A 7 8.42 -66.72 -30.88
C GLN A 7 7.12 -67.07 -30.11
N THR A 8 6.51 -66.09 -29.47
CA THR A 8 5.08 -66.00 -29.38
C THR A 8 4.64 -64.54 -29.40
N LEU A 9 3.98 -64.18 -30.47
CA LEU A 9 3.19 -62.97 -30.67
C LEU A 9 1.97 -63.02 -29.75
N PHE A 10 1.72 -61.96 -28.98
CA PHE A 10 0.42 -61.63 -28.48
C PHE A 10 0.14 -60.17 -28.79
N THR A 11 -0.66 -59.98 -29.84
CA THR A 11 -1.37 -58.71 -30.15
C THR A 11 -2.45 -58.55 -29.13
N SER A 12 -2.36 -57.53 -28.31
CA SER A 12 -3.45 -57.07 -27.46
C SER A 12 -3.66 -55.59 -27.73
N MET A 13 -4.69 -55.34 -28.50
CA MET A 13 -5.20 -54.02 -28.88
C MET A 13 -6.04 -53.50 -27.71
N GLY A 14 -5.37 -52.73 -26.83
CA GLY A 14 -6.00 -52.02 -25.71
C GLY A 14 -6.34 -50.61 -26.12
N LEU A 15 -7.61 -50.35 -26.38
CA LEU A 15 -8.19 -49.03 -26.61
C LEU A 15 -8.17 -48.24 -25.30
N LEU A 16 -7.17 -47.40 -25.07
CA LEU A 16 -7.14 -46.47 -23.95
C LEU A 16 -7.92 -45.20 -24.32
N LEU A 17 -9.16 -45.16 -23.85
CA LEU A 17 -9.92 -43.92 -23.75
C LEU A 17 -9.22 -42.96 -22.79
N ALA A 18 -8.50 -41.99 -23.32
CA ALA A 18 -7.98 -40.87 -22.56
C ALA A 18 -9.13 -39.93 -22.20
N THR A 19 -9.71 -40.09 -21.01
CA THR A 19 -10.58 -39.10 -20.40
C THR A 19 -9.68 -37.96 -19.90
N SER A 20 -9.60 -36.87 -20.66
CA SER A 20 -9.01 -35.61 -20.22
C SER A 20 -9.87 -35.05 -19.07
N LEU A 21 -9.44 -35.32 -17.84
CA LEU A 21 -9.88 -34.55 -16.67
C LEU A 21 -9.33 -33.12 -16.80
N SER A 22 -10.17 -32.28 -17.37
CA SER A 22 -10.00 -30.83 -17.29
C SER A 22 -10.15 -30.44 -15.82
N TRP A 23 -9.04 -30.30 -15.14
CA TRP A 23 -8.99 -29.63 -13.85
C TRP A 23 -9.22 -28.17 -14.11
N GLY A 24 -10.50 -27.74 -14.01
CA GLY A 24 -10.85 -26.34 -13.96
C GLY A 24 -10.11 -25.73 -12.77
N GLN A 25 -9.08 -24.97 -13.03
CA GLN A 25 -8.51 -24.07 -12.04
C GLN A 25 -9.65 -23.13 -11.61
N PRO A 26 -9.98 -23.07 -10.30
CA PRO A 26 -10.80 -21.99 -9.83
C PRO A 26 -9.99 -20.71 -10.04
N SER A 27 -10.38 -19.92 -11.03
CA SER A 27 -9.96 -18.54 -11.11
C SER A 27 -10.42 -17.88 -9.80
N LEU A 28 -9.49 -17.68 -8.88
CA LEU A 28 -9.64 -16.79 -7.75
C LEU A 28 -9.73 -15.37 -8.29
N ALA A 29 -10.77 -15.09 -9.05
CA ALA A 29 -11.30 -13.75 -9.18
C ALA A 29 -11.89 -13.41 -7.81
N MET A 30 -11.00 -13.02 -6.90
CA MET A 30 -11.37 -12.42 -5.63
C MET A 30 -12.15 -11.16 -6.00
N ARG A 31 -13.48 -11.26 -5.99
CA ARG A 31 -14.37 -10.13 -6.09
C ARG A 31 -14.08 -9.23 -4.90
N VAL A 32 -13.20 -8.27 -5.11
CA VAL A 32 -13.15 -7.08 -4.28
C VAL A 32 -14.46 -6.33 -4.56
N GLN A 33 -15.48 -6.66 -3.78
CA GLN A 33 -16.70 -5.87 -3.67
C GLN A 33 -16.41 -4.67 -2.77
N GLY A 34 -15.48 -3.82 -3.19
CA GLY A 34 -15.40 -2.45 -2.77
C GLY A 34 -16.09 -1.62 -3.84
N ARG A 35 -17.10 -0.92 -3.44
CA ARG A 35 -17.91 0.01 -4.23
C ARG A 35 -17.02 1.20 -4.63
N ALA A 36 -16.15 1.01 -5.61
CA ALA A 36 -15.49 2.10 -6.28
C ALA A 36 -16.32 2.42 -7.51
N ASP A 37 -17.04 3.51 -7.48
CA ASP A 37 -17.59 4.12 -8.68
C ASP A 37 -16.40 4.34 -9.62
N ALA A 38 -16.47 3.78 -10.83
CA ALA A 38 -15.37 3.72 -11.80
C ALA A 38 -14.87 5.12 -12.27
N ASN A 39 -15.44 6.20 -11.73
CA ASN A 39 -15.11 7.60 -12.04
C ASN A 39 -14.43 8.35 -10.87
N VAL A 40 -14.27 7.75 -9.70
CA VAL A 40 -13.61 8.43 -8.55
C VAL A 40 -12.13 8.11 -8.59
N ASN A 41 -11.30 9.11 -8.87
CA ASN A 41 -9.85 9.00 -8.73
C ASN A 41 -9.40 9.48 -7.33
N PHE A 42 -8.14 9.24 -7.00
CA PHE A 42 -7.59 9.59 -5.69
C PHE A 42 -7.64 11.10 -5.41
N ILE A 43 -7.50 11.95 -6.44
CA ILE A 43 -7.60 13.41 -6.30
C ILE A 43 -9.03 13.81 -5.87
N HIS A 44 -10.04 13.24 -6.50
CA HIS A 44 -11.44 13.49 -6.10
C HIS A 44 -11.66 13.04 -4.64
N TRP A 45 -11.11 11.89 -4.24
CA TRP A 45 -11.19 11.44 -2.85
C TRP A 45 -10.52 12.44 -1.88
N LEU A 46 -9.40 13.05 -2.25
CA LEU A 46 -8.74 14.06 -1.43
C LEU A 46 -9.63 15.29 -1.18
N THR A 47 -10.48 15.65 -2.13
CA THR A 47 -11.34 16.86 -2.09
C THR A 47 -12.79 16.58 -1.65
N ASP A 48 -13.20 15.32 -1.51
CA ASP A 48 -14.58 14.97 -1.17
C ASP A 48 -14.88 15.25 0.31
N GLU A 49 -15.69 16.26 0.56
CA GLU A 49 -16.11 16.67 1.91
C GLU A 49 -17.10 15.68 2.56
N ASN A 50 -17.71 14.78 1.78
CA ASN A 50 -18.70 13.81 2.27
C ASN A 50 -18.06 12.47 2.68
N GLN A 51 -16.75 12.36 2.67
CA GLN A 51 -16.07 11.15 3.17
C GLN A 51 -16.35 11.02 4.67
N ASP A 52 -16.93 9.89 5.05
CA ASP A 52 -17.29 9.60 6.44
C ASP A 52 -16.13 9.87 7.39
N GLU A 53 -16.39 10.69 8.42
CA GLU A 53 -15.50 10.94 9.56
C GLU A 53 -15.03 9.63 10.24
N ASN A 54 -15.64 8.50 9.90
CA ASN A 54 -15.31 7.15 10.39
C ASN A 54 -14.04 6.54 9.78
N GLU A 55 -13.45 7.12 8.74
CA GLU A 55 -12.12 6.69 8.27
C GLU A 55 -10.97 7.26 9.13
N GLY A 56 -11.26 7.56 10.38
CA GLY A 56 -10.30 7.82 11.43
C GLY A 56 -9.52 9.11 11.23
N VAL A 57 -10.14 10.21 11.62
CA VAL A 57 -9.48 11.50 11.78
C VAL A 57 -8.18 11.32 12.57
N GLY A 58 -7.08 11.68 11.97
CA GLY A 58 -5.73 11.37 12.47
C GLY A 58 -5.28 12.12 13.71
N GLY A 59 -6.06 13.05 14.28
CA GLY A 59 -5.68 13.80 15.46
C GLY A 59 -6.82 13.90 16.48
N LYS A 60 -6.51 13.97 17.76
CA LYS A 60 -7.45 14.46 18.76
C LYS A 60 -7.59 15.97 18.59
N ARG A 61 -8.83 16.49 18.57
CA ARG A 61 -9.05 17.94 18.70
C ARG A 61 -8.31 18.45 19.94
N GLY A 62 -7.33 19.31 19.73
CA GLY A 62 -6.51 19.91 20.79
C GLY A 62 -5.02 19.59 20.76
N ASP A 63 -4.58 18.58 20.01
CA ASP A 63 -3.18 18.34 19.77
C ASP A 63 -2.78 18.94 18.41
N ASN A 64 -1.83 19.87 18.39
CA ASN A 64 -1.39 20.59 17.19
C ASN A 64 -0.60 19.72 16.21
N TRP A 65 -0.98 18.43 16.04
CA TRP A 65 -0.26 17.53 15.16
C TRP A 65 -1.11 16.34 14.69
N CYS A 66 -0.77 15.82 13.53
CA CYS A 66 -1.48 14.73 12.89
C CYS A 66 -0.56 14.00 11.91
N VAL A 67 -0.80 12.70 11.72
CA VAL A 67 -0.18 11.92 10.64
C VAL A 67 -1.24 11.66 9.57
N VAL A 68 -1.18 12.43 8.49
CA VAL A 68 -2.24 12.50 7.46
C VAL A 68 -2.49 11.16 6.78
N ASN A 69 -1.44 10.48 6.38
CA ASN A 69 -1.52 9.26 5.59
C ASN A 69 -1.57 7.96 6.41
N PHE A 70 -1.60 8.06 7.75
CA PHE A 70 -1.83 6.96 8.66
C PHE A 70 -2.96 7.31 9.65
N PRO A 71 -4.21 7.43 9.18
CA PRO A 71 -5.33 7.73 10.04
C PRO A 71 -5.51 6.66 11.12
N GLY A 72 -6.01 7.07 12.30
CA GLY A 72 -6.16 6.20 13.46
C GLY A 72 -7.18 5.07 13.27
N GLY A 73 -7.21 4.15 14.21
CA GLY A 73 -8.27 3.15 14.37
C GLY A 73 -7.93 1.73 13.91
N THR A 74 -7.36 1.51 12.74
CA THR A 74 -7.07 0.16 12.23
C THR A 74 -5.61 -0.01 11.82
N THR A 75 -5.13 -1.26 11.83
CA THR A 75 -3.83 -1.59 11.24
C THR A 75 -3.90 -1.36 9.74
N ARG A 76 -3.03 -0.52 9.22
CA ARG A 76 -2.93 -0.22 7.79
C ARG A 76 -1.94 -1.15 7.11
N GLN A 77 -2.18 -1.44 5.84
CA GLN A 77 -1.22 -2.13 4.99
C GLN A 77 -0.36 -1.10 4.24
N VAL A 78 0.90 -1.45 4.02
CA VAL A 78 1.87 -0.64 3.28
C VAL A 78 2.60 -1.54 2.29
N TRP A 79 2.77 -1.07 1.08
CA TRP A 79 3.49 -1.78 0.02
C TRP A 79 4.99 -1.42 0.00
N SER A 80 5.31 -0.14 0.22
CA SER A 80 6.69 0.35 0.21
C SER A 80 7.46 -0.08 1.47
N ASP A 81 8.66 -0.63 1.29
CA ASP A 81 9.58 -0.89 2.41
C ASP A 81 10.30 0.37 2.92
N ARG A 82 10.02 1.52 2.30
CA ARG A 82 10.43 2.86 2.70
C ARG A 82 9.24 3.81 2.71
N PRO A 83 8.30 3.64 3.65
CA PRO A 83 7.07 4.42 3.68
C PRO A 83 7.34 5.92 3.86
N LEU A 84 6.46 6.72 3.26
CA LEU A 84 6.36 8.15 3.49
C LEU A 84 5.44 8.39 4.68
N PHE A 85 5.80 9.30 5.57
CA PHE A 85 4.99 9.83 6.67
C PHE A 85 4.70 11.31 6.41
N LEU A 86 3.44 11.67 6.33
CA LEU A 86 2.99 13.04 6.15
C LEU A 86 2.56 13.59 7.49
N ILE A 87 3.27 14.61 7.99
CA ILE A 87 3.12 15.11 9.35
C ILE A 87 2.72 16.56 9.30
N GLN A 88 1.72 16.90 10.09
CA GLN A 88 1.36 18.27 10.38
C GLN A 88 1.57 18.53 11.89
N GLY A 89 2.27 19.61 12.22
CA GLY A 89 2.61 19.98 13.59
C GLY A 89 4.10 20.05 13.84
N SER A 90 4.49 20.47 15.05
CA SER A 90 5.88 20.76 15.40
C SER A 90 6.30 20.19 16.76
N SER A 91 7.61 20.22 17.03
CA SER A 91 8.22 19.88 18.32
C SER A 91 8.02 18.43 18.76
N ARG A 92 8.15 17.51 17.81
CA ARG A 92 8.00 16.07 18.09
C ARG A 92 9.07 15.26 17.38
N SER A 93 9.14 13.97 17.71
CA SER A 93 9.94 13.01 16.96
C SER A 93 9.06 11.87 16.45
N LEU A 94 9.38 11.36 15.28
CA LEU A 94 8.90 10.07 14.83
C LEU A 94 9.81 8.98 15.36
N ALA A 95 9.23 7.91 15.86
CA ALA A 95 9.96 6.71 16.22
C ALA A 95 9.29 5.49 15.61
N LEU A 96 10.10 4.59 15.07
CA LEU A 96 9.59 3.37 14.46
C LEU A 96 10.07 2.15 15.25
N TYR A 97 9.11 1.32 15.65
CA TYR A 97 9.32 0.10 16.43
C TYR A 97 8.87 -1.11 15.64
N ARG A 98 9.50 -2.25 15.87
CA ARG A 98 8.86 -3.53 15.53
C ARG A 98 7.83 -3.87 16.60
N LYS A 99 6.71 -4.44 16.18
CA LYS A 99 5.68 -4.84 17.15
C LYS A 99 6.24 -5.83 18.18
N GLY A 100 6.13 -5.47 19.45
CA GLY A 100 6.63 -6.25 20.57
C GLY A 100 8.04 -5.86 21.04
N GLU A 101 8.69 -4.91 20.40
CA GLU A 101 9.96 -4.32 20.85
C GLU A 101 9.70 -2.99 21.56
N ASP A 102 10.43 -2.75 22.64
CA ASP A 102 10.30 -1.52 23.45
C ASP A 102 11.26 -0.42 22.97
N GLU A 103 12.29 -0.78 22.21
CA GLU A 103 13.27 0.16 21.67
C GLU A 103 12.98 0.47 20.19
N PRO A 104 12.98 1.75 19.79
CA PRO A 104 12.84 2.11 18.38
C PRO A 104 14.13 1.80 17.63
N PHE A 105 13.97 1.26 16.43
CA PHE A 105 15.11 1.04 15.53
C PHE A 105 15.37 2.23 14.59
N TRP A 106 14.49 3.24 14.60
CA TRP A 106 14.65 4.47 13.83
C TRP A 106 13.93 5.62 14.55
N ARG A 107 14.56 6.81 14.53
CA ARG A 107 14.01 8.07 15.02
C ARG A 107 14.28 9.18 14.04
N TYR A 108 13.35 10.13 13.95
CA TYR A 108 13.46 11.32 13.13
C TYR A 108 12.87 12.52 13.88
N PRO A 109 13.63 13.61 14.08
CA PRO A 109 13.11 14.82 14.72
C PRO A 109 12.20 15.57 13.74
N VAL A 110 10.97 15.87 14.14
CA VAL A 110 10.00 16.65 13.36
C VAL A 110 9.99 18.07 13.90
N THR A 111 10.30 19.06 13.06
CA THR A 111 10.38 20.46 13.44
C THR A 111 9.24 21.31 12.88
N GLN A 112 8.59 20.84 11.84
CA GLN A 112 7.51 21.54 11.15
C GLN A 112 6.61 20.55 10.40
N VAL A 113 5.61 21.05 9.66
CA VAL A 113 4.87 20.25 8.68
C VAL A 113 5.84 19.73 7.64
N GLU A 114 5.93 18.41 7.50
CA GLU A 114 6.86 17.80 6.55
C GLU A 114 6.43 16.41 6.06
N ALA A 115 6.98 16.04 4.89
CA ALA A 115 6.90 14.72 4.32
C ALA A 115 8.22 13.98 4.60
N VAL A 116 8.18 13.02 5.52
CA VAL A 116 9.35 12.27 5.99
C VAL A 116 9.35 10.88 5.39
N THR A 117 10.32 10.60 4.51
CA THR A 117 10.52 9.22 4.02
C THR A 117 11.39 8.46 5.01
N TYR A 118 10.96 7.27 5.38
CA TYR A 118 11.78 6.38 6.20
C TYR A 118 13.13 6.10 5.52
N SER A 119 14.21 6.44 6.21
CA SER A 119 15.59 6.40 5.70
C SER A 119 16.45 5.29 6.28
N GLY A 120 15.88 4.41 7.11
CA GLY A 120 16.59 3.25 7.68
C GLY A 120 16.80 2.11 6.69
N ALA A 121 17.22 0.95 7.17
CA ALA A 121 17.26 -0.27 6.38
C ALA A 121 15.85 -0.64 5.89
N PRO A 122 15.70 -1.22 4.67
CA PRO A 122 14.38 -1.61 4.17
C PRO A 122 13.58 -2.41 5.21
N LEU A 123 12.31 -2.09 5.35
CA LEU A 123 11.43 -2.83 6.24
C LEU A 123 11.24 -4.27 5.74
N SER A 124 11.07 -5.21 6.66
CA SER A 124 10.93 -6.63 6.33
C SER A 124 9.48 -6.97 5.95
N PRO A 125 9.24 -7.66 4.82
CA PRO A 125 7.90 -8.08 4.39
C PRO A 125 7.17 -8.91 5.45
N GLY A 126 5.86 -8.70 5.55
CA GLY A 126 4.97 -9.40 6.49
C GLY A 126 5.11 -8.96 7.95
N MET A 127 6.06 -8.09 8.27
CA MET A 127 6.26 -7.60 9.63
C MET A 127 5.31 -6.46 9.98
N THR A 128 4.92 -6.42 11.24
CA THR A 128 4.12 -5.33 11.81
C THR A 128 5.02 -4.32 12.51
N TYR A 129 4.75 -3.06 12.24
CA TYR A 129 5.48 -1.92 12.77
C TYR A 129 4.54 -0.99 13.54
N ILE A 130 5.11 -0.26 14.48
CA ILE A 130 4.44 0.78 15.26
C ILE A 130 5.17 2.09 15.00
N LEU A 131 4.48 3.02 14.36
CA LEU A 131 4.90 4.40 14.26
C LEU A 131 4.42 5.13 15.51
N ARG A 132 5.34 5.71 16.27
CA ARG A 132 5.03 6.60 17.38
C ARG A 132 5.40 8.02 17.00
N MET A 133 4.53 8.93 17.36
CA MET A 133 4.78 10.33 17.39
C MET A 133 5.00 10.72 18.85
N GLU A 134 6.23 11.05 19.22
CA GLU A 134 6.65 11.24 20.59
C GLU A 134 6.79 12.74 20.89
N HIS A 135 6.31 13.17 22.05
CA HIS A 135 6.51 14.53 22.50
C HIS A 135 7.99 14.77 22.78
N SER A 136 8.54 15.92 22.36
CA SER A 136 9.99 16.20 22.48
C SER A 136 10.51 16.19 23.92
N GLU A 137 9.69 16.63 24.89
CA GLU A 137 10.06 16.70 26.30
C GLU A 137 9.66 15.47 27.10
N PHE A 138 8.63 14.72 26.66
CA PHE A 138 8.06 13.58 27.39
C PHE A 138 7.80 12.38 26.45
N PRO A 139 8.83 11.86 25.76
CA PRO A 139 8.64 10.84 24.72
C PRO A 139 8.08 9.52 25.24
N GLU A 140 8.34 9.19 26.52
CA GLU A 140 7.91 7.90 27.10
C GLU A 140 6.47 7.91 27.59
N THR A 141 5.90 9.08 27.89
CA THR A 141 4.58 9.21 28.51
C THR A 141 3.55 9.91 27.64
N GLN A 142 4.00 10.70 26.67
CA GLN A 142 3.15 11.45 25.76
C GLN A 142 3.49 11.11 24.32
N TYR A 143 2.76 10.15 23.77
CA TYR A 143 2.89 9.77 22.36
C TYR A 143 1.55 9.33 21.79
N GLU A 144 1.42 9.41 20.49
CA GLU A 144 0.43 8.69 19.73
C GLU A 144 1.08 7.61 18.89
N GLN A 145 0.33 6.55 18.64
CA GLN A 145 0.86 5.46 17.84
C GLN A 145 -0.10 5.04 16.73
N ARG A 146 0.50 4.61 15.63
CA ARG A 146 -0.19 4.00 14.50
C ARG A 146 0.46 2.66 14.21
N GLN A 147 -0.34 1.65 13.93
CA GLN A 147 0.16 0.33 13.59
C GLN A 147 -0.02 0.11 12.08
N PHE A 148 1.02 -0.41 11.45
CA PHE A 148 0.93 -0.85 10.06
C PHE A 148 1.69 -2.16 9.84
N VAL A 149 1.35 -2.85 8.76
CA VAL A 149 2.01 -4.08 8.33
C VAL A 149 2.55 -3.89 6.92
N LEU A 150 3.81 -4.22 6.71
CA LEU A 150 4.35 -4.30 5.35
C LEU A 150 3.80 -5.54 4.67
N LEU A 151 3.27 -5.40 3.45
CA LEU A 151 2.79 -6.54 2.66
C LEU A 151 3.83 -7.66 2.59
N GLY A 152 3.38 -8.90 2.55
CA GLY A 152 4.22 -10.06 2.30
C GLY A 152 4.94 -9.96 0.96
N GLU A 153 6.05 -10.67 0.80
CA GLU A 153 6.86 -10.58 -0.43
C GLU A 153 6.08 -10.91 -1.69
N ASP A 154 5.27 -11.97 -1.68
CA ASP A 154 4.44 -12.37 -2.83
C ASP A 154 3.42 -11.29 -3.21
N ASP A 155 2.78 -10.68 -2.23
CA ASP A 155 1.81 -9.59 -2.45
C ASP A 155 2.52 -8.35 -3.00
N ARG A 156 3.71 -8.02 -2.49
CA ARG A 156 4.52 -6.89 -2.99
C ARG A 156 4.91 -7.09 -4.45
N VAL A 157 5.35 -8.29 -4.80
CA VAL A 157 5.71 -8.65 -6.19
C VAL A 157 4.47 -8.58 -7.09
N ALA A 158 3.32 -9.08 -6.63
CA ALA A 158 2.07 -9.00 -7.38
C ALA A 158 1.66 -7.53 -7.63
N ARG A 159 1.70 -6.68 -6.61
CA ARG A 159 1.39 -5.23 -6.76
C ARG A 159 2.35 -4.51 -7.69
N SER A 160 3.65 -4.82 -7.61
CA SER A 160 4.64 -4.25 -8.52
C SER A 160 4.35 -4.57 -9.98
N ARG A 161 3.94 -5.81 -10.26
CA ARG A 161 3.57 -6.24 -11.62
C ARG A 161 2.31 -5.53 -12.10
N GLU A 162 1.26 -5.47 -11.27
CA GLU A 162 -0.01 -4.81 -11.61
C GLU A 162 0.19 -3.31 -11.88
N LEU A 163 1.03 -2.63 -11.08
CA LEU A 163 1.40 -1.24 -11.33
C LEU A 163 2.16 -1.08 -12.65
N ALA A 164 3.09 -1.97 -12.95
CA ALA A 164 3.84 -1.91 -14.22
C ALA A 164 2.92 -2.15 -15.43
N GLU A 165 1.97 -3.07 -15.34
CA GLU A 165 0.96 -3.32 -16.37
C GLU A 165 0.07 -2.08 -16.59
N LEU A 166 -0.40 -1.45 -15.50
CA LEU A 166 -1.17 -0.21 -15.54
C LEU A 166 -0.40 0.91 -16.25
N GLU A 167 0.87 1.13 -15.87
CA GLU A 167 1.71 2.15 -16.49
C GLU A 167 1.90 1.93 -17.99
N ASN A 168 2.22 0.69 -18.40
CA ASN A 168 2.42 0.35 -19.80
C ASN A 168 1.14 0.61 -20.59
N GLN A 169 -0.02 0.16 -20.10
CA GLN A 169 -1.30 0.41 -20.74
C GLN A 169 -1.61 1.91 -20.88
N MET A 170 -1.32 2.70 -19.85
CA MET A 170 -1.54 4.15 -19.88
C MET A 170 -0.62 4.83 -20.92
N ARG A 171 0.66 4.44 -20.99
CA ARG A 171 1.62 4.97 -22.00
C ARG A 171 1.24 4.58 -23.41
N GLU A 172 0.83 3.34 -23.64
CA GLU A 172 0.34 2.87 -24.94
C GLU A 172 -0.91 3.66 -25.42
N ASN A 173 -1.74 4.09 -24.48
CA ASN A 173 -2.90 4.95 -24.72
C ASN A 173 -2.56 6.44 -24.81
N GLY A 174 -1.29 6.83 -24.82
CA GLY A 174 -0.83 8.20 -24.98
C GLY A 174 -1.15 9.12 -23.79
N LYS A 175 -1.30 8.57 -22.59
CA LYS A 175 -1.57 9.36 -21.38
C LYS A 175 -0.31 10.10 -20.93
N SER A 176 -0.49 11.28 -20.31
CA SER A 176 0.60 12.05 -19.72
C SER A 176 1.18 11.36 -18.48
N GLU A 177 2.43 11.69 -18.11
CA GLU A 177 3.06 11.16 -16.90
C GLU A 177 2.27 11.56 -15.64
N GLU A 178 1.70 12.75 -15.60
CA GLU A 178 0.81 13.17 -14.51
C GLU A 178 -0.41 12.24 -14.39
N ALA A 179 -1.09 11.96 -15.50
CA ALA A 179 -2.23 11.04 -15.51
C ALA A 179 -1.83 9.61 -15.06
N ILE A 180 -0.62 9.17 -15.42
CA ILE A 180 -0.09 7.88 -14.98
C ILE A 180 0.13 7.85 -13.47
N VAL A 181 0.72 8.89 -12.89
CA VAL A 181 0.94 8.99 -11.44
C VAL A 181 -0.39 9.03 -10.69
N ILE A 182 -1.38 9.79 -11.17
CA ILE A 182 -2.73 9.82 -10.57
C ILE A 182 -3.39 8.44 -10.66
N ALA A 183 -3.26 7.73 -11.76
CA ALA A 183 -3.81 6.39 -11.93
C ALA A 183 -3.14 5.38 -10.95
N ARG A 184 -1.83 5.47 -10.75
CA ARG A 184 -1.10 4.66 -9.76
C ARG A 184 -1.58 4.94 -8.33
N ALA A 185 -1.70 6.21 -7.96
CA ALA A 185 -2.21 6.61 -6.65
C ALA A 185 -3.64 6.10 -6.44
N THR A 186 -4.49 6.24 -7.46
CA THR A 186 -5.87 5.73 -7.43
C THR A 186 -5.90 4.22 -7.24
N TYR A 187 -5.09 3.47 -7.99
CA TYR A 187 -4.98 2.03 -7.86
C TYR A 187 -4.57 1.62 -6.43
N LEU A 188 -3.50 2.23 -5.89
CA LEU A 188 -3.00 1.91 -4.55
C LEU A 188 -4.05 2.23 -3.47
N TRP A 189 -4.72 3.37 -3.56
CA TRP A 189 -5.82 3.73 -2.67
C TRP A 189 -6.97 2.70 -2.71
N GLN A 190 -7.41 2.29 -3.89
CA GLN A 190 -8.44 1.28 -4.07
C GLN A 190 -8.03 -0.09 -3.49
N GLN A 191 -6.74 -0.37 -3.40
CA GLN A 191 -6.20 -1.56 -2.74
C GLN A 191 -6.04 -1.39 -1.22
N GLY A 192 -6.46 -0.24 -0.63
CA GLY A 192 -6.29 0.05 0.79
C GLY A 192 -4.88 0.47 1.20
N LEU A 193 -4.00 0.74 0.22
CA LEU A 193 -2.61 1.15 0.41
C LEU A 193 -2.51 2.68 0.43
N LEU A 194 -3.23 3.30 1.38
CA LEU A 194 -3.40 4.76 1.45
C LEU A 194 -2.07 5.50 1.57
N ALA A 195 -1.16 5.02 2.42
CA ALA A 195 0.15 5.65 2.59
C ALA A 195 0.97 5.65 1.31
N ASP A 196 0.89 4.57 0.52
CA ASP A 196 1.57 4.44 -0.76
C ASP A 196 0.90 5.31 -1.83
N ALA A 197 -0.43 5.45 -1.81
CA ALA A 197 -1.15 6.36 -2.70
C ALA A 197 -0.70 7.82 -2.50
N TRP A 198 -0.60 8.26 -1.25
CA TRP A 198 -0.05 9.56 -0.90
C TRP A 198 1.40 9.73 -1.39
N ALA A 199 2.24 8.70 -1.22
CA ALA A 199 3.62 8.75 -1.68
C ALA A 199 3.74 8.95 -3.20
N GLN A 200 2.77 8.46 -3.99
CA GLN A 200 2.74 8.71 -5.44
C GLN A 200 2.37 10.15 -5.77
N ILE A 201 1.41 10.75 -5.03
CA ILE A 201 0.86 12.06 -5.41
C ILE A 201 1.71 13.24 -4.92
N MET A 202 2.43 13.09 -3.79
CA MET A 202 3.19 14.18 -3.19
C MET A 202 4.20 14.87 -4.12
N PRO A 203 4.94 14.18 -5.01
CA PRO A 203 5.81 14.85 -5.98
C PRO A 203 5.05 15.76 -6.95
N LEU A 204 3.81 15.40 -7.32
CA LEU A 204 2.99 16.22 -8.21
C LEU A 204 2.48 17.50 -7.55
N ALA A 205 2.27 17.50 -6.23
CA ALA A 205 1.84 18.69 -5.51
C ALA A 205 2.83 19.86 -5.62
N THR A 206 4.08 19.61 -6.02
CA THR A 206 5.07 20.64 -6.26
C THR A 206 5.02 21.22 -7.68
N THR A 207 4.31 20.59 -8.62
CA THR A 207 4.32 20.93 -10.05
C THR A 207 2.93 21.13 -10.65
N SER A 208 1.88 20.63 -10.00
CA SER A 208 0.49 20.73 -10.42
C SER A 208 -0.31 21.49 -9.35
N SER A 209 -0.91 22.61 -9.71
CA SER A 209 -1.75 23.41 -8.80
C SER A 209 -2.99 22.66 -8.37
N GLU A 210 -3.62 21.89 -9.27
CA GLU A 210 -4.79 21.06 -8.95
C GLU A 210 -4.46 20.03 -7.85
N VAL A 211 -3.31 19.36 -7.96
CA VAL A 211 -2.87 18.39 -6.96
C VAL A 211 -2.48 19.08 -5.65
N SER A 212 -1.84 20.24 -5.73
CA SER A 212 -1.50 21.03 -4.54
C SER A 212 -2.74 21.43 -3.73
N ASP A 213 -3.75 21.96 -4.41
CA ASP A 213 -5.01 22.38 -3.78
C ASP A 213 -5.76 21.21 -3.17
N ALA A 214 -5.77 20.06 -3.85
CA ALA A 214 -6.38 18.83 -3.33
C ALA A 214 -5.65 18.29 -2.09
N VAL A 215 -4.33 18.34 -2.08
CA VAL A 215 -3.50 17.95 -0.94
C VAL A 215 -3.77 18.88 0.25
N GLU A 216 -3.80 20.19 0.05
CA GLU A 216 -4.10 21.18 1.11
C GLU A 216 -5.49 20.94 1.70
N THR A 217 -6.52 20.77 0.84
CA THR A 217 -7.89 20.46 1.26
C THR A 217 -7.94 19.20 2.12
N ALA A 218 -7.22 18.14 1.70
CA ALA A 218 -7.17 16.90 2.46
C ALA A 218 -6.44 17.06 3.81
N TYR A 219 -5.38 17.87 3.87
CA TYR A 219 -4.71 18.18 5.14
C TYR A 219 -5.65 18.89 6.11
N ASP A 220 -6.36 19.90 5.65
CA ASP A 220 -7.32 20.65 6.48
C ASP A 220 -8.44 19.73 6.99
N ARG A 221 -8.97 18.86 6.14
CA ARG A 221 -10.02 17.92 6.51
C ARG A 221 -9.55 16.84 7.50
N LEU A 222 -8.37 16.27 7.27
CA LEU A 222 -7.88 15.13 8.05
C LEU A 222 -7.21 15.56 9.37
N CYS A 223 -6.76 16.81 9.47
CA CYS A 223 -6.01 17.31 10.61
C CYS A 223 -6.63 18.55 11.29
N GLY A 224 -7.66 19.17 10.68
CA GLY A 224 -8.38 20.36 11.17
C GLY A 224 -9.56 20.01 12.09
#